data_3b5cfa6c77d258a7c09442b6ef86d904
#
_entry.id   3b5cfa6c77d258a7c09442b6ef86d904
#
_cell.length_a   1.000
_cell.length_b   1.000
_cell.length_c   1.000
_cell.angle_alpha   90.00
_cell.angle_beta   90.00
_cell.angle_gamma   90.00
#
_symmetry.space_group_name_H-M   'P 1'
#
loop_
_entity.id
_entity.type
_entity.pdbx_description
1 polymer ?
#
loop_
_entity_poly.entity_id
_entity_poly.type
_entity_poly.pdbx_seq_one_letter_code
_entity_poly.pdbx_strand_id
1 'polypeptide(L)'
;MSTRRIFRYDPDIGHTYIPGIRARIPHESGGYLIECNQLGFRSSIDFKERKSNGCYRILLFGDSFTAGDGVSNQYRYSDLLASRLGRSCEVYNFGLSGSGTDQQFLSYQKFAANMDADLLVLGIYVENIRRNVAHYRPFLDADGIIRYYPKPWYA
;
A
#
# COMPACT_ATOMS: atom_id res chain seq x y z
N MET A 1 18.80 7.55 -18.55
CA MET A 1 18.37 7.88 -17.16
C MET A 1 18.14 6.58 -16.43
N SER A 2 18.85 6.32 -15.32
CA SER A 2 18.63 5.13 -14.51
C SER A 2 17.28 5.26 -13.81
N THR A 3 16.30 4.46 -14.23
CA THR A 3 15.03 4.30 -13.51
C THR A 3 15.34 3.63 -12.18
N ARG A 4 15.42 4.40 -11.11
CA ARG A 4 15.61 3.85 -9.77
C ARG A 4 14.41 2.97 -9.47
N ARG A 5 14.67 1.70 -9.20
CA ARG A 5 13.67 0.74 -8.74
C ARG A 5 13.12 1.23 -7.39
N ILE A 6 11.82 1.41 -7.27
CA ILE A 6 11.16 1.81 -6.01
C ILE A 6 10.37 0.66 -5.38
N PHE A 7 10.16 -0.42 -6.13
CA PHE A 7 9.48 -1.62 -5.66
C PHE A 7 10.45 -2.78 -5.49
N ARG A 8 10.16 -3.64 -4.53
CA ARG A 8 10.75 -4.96 -4.37
C ARG A 8 9.69 -6.04 -4.58
N TYR A 9 10.11 -7.22 -5.02
CA TYR A 9 9.26 -8.39 -5.07
C TYR A 9 8.91 -8.85 -3.64
N ASP A 10 7.64 -9.20 -3.45
CA ASP A 10 7.13 -9.82 -2.23
C ASP A 10 6.42 -11.13 -2.62
N PRO A 11 6.80 -12.30 -2.04
CA PRO A 11 6.28 -13.59 -2.47
C PRO A 11 4.79 -13.77 -2.18
N ASP A 12 4.23 -13.08 -1.18
CA ASP A 12 2.84 -13.26 -0.76
C ASP A 12 1.89 -12.31 -1.50
N ILE A 13 2.32 -11.08 -1.77
CA ILE A 13 1.47 -10.05 -2.36
C ILE A 13 1.96 -9.53 -3.72
N GLY A 14 3.08 -10.06 -4.22
CA GLY A 14 3.68 -9.71 -5.51
C GLY A 14 4.71 -8.59 -5.42
N HIS A 15 4.42 -7.49 -4.77
CA HIS A 15 5.38 -6.40 -4.56
C HIS A 15 5.00 -5.51 -3.37
N THR A 16 6.01 -4.83 -2.82
CA THR A 16 5.88 -3.67 -1.92
C THR A 16 6.83 -2.58 -2.38
N TYR A 17 6.71 -1.39 -1.85
CA TYR A 17 7.82 -0.43 -1.95
C TYR A 17 9.05 -0.97 -1.22
N ILE A 18 10.23 -0.49 -1.62
CA ILE A 18 11.47 -0.80 -0.87
C ILE A 18 11.36 -0.16 0.52
N PRO A 19 11.50 -0.93 1.61
CA PRO A 19 11.47 -0.40 2.97
C PRO A 19 12.43 0.75 3.19
N GLY A 20 11.96 1.79 3.88
CA GLY A 20 12.77 2.96 4.20
C GLY A 20 13.21 3.82 3.01
N ILE A 21 12.75 3.51 1.78
CA ILE A 21 13.14 4.30 0.62
C ILE A 21 12.60 5.72 0.73
N ARG A 22 13.43 6.68 0.35
CA ARG A 22 13.06 8.07 0.10
C ARG A 22 13.51 8.44 -1.30
N ALA A 23 12.55 8.77 -2.17
CA ALA A 23 12.83 9.02 -3.58
C ALA A 23 11.92 10.07 -4.17
N ARG A 24 12.46 10.86 -5.11
CA ARG A 24 11.67 11.75 -5.96
C ARG A 24 11.26 10.99 -7.21
N ILE A 25 9.97 10.94 -7.47
CA ILE A 25 9.36 10.29 -8.62
C ILE A 25 9.10 11.35 -9.68
N PRO A 26 9.62 11.20 -10.91
CA PRO A 26 9.26 12.07 -12.02
C PRO A 26 7.75 11.99 -12.32
N HIS A 27 7.15 13.13 -12.56
CA HIS A 27 5.74 13.25 -12.94
C HIS A 27 5.55 14.54 -13.74
N GLU A 28 4.54 14.61 -14.59
CA GLU A 28 4.25 15.78 -15.42
C GLU A 28 4.01 17.07 -14.60
N SER A 29 3.52 16.93 -13.38
CA SER A 29 3.35 18.03 -12.42
C SER A 29 4.65 18.52 -11.75
N GLY A 30 5.84 18.13 -12.25
CA GLY A 30 7.15 18.48 -11.68
C GLY A 30 7.73 17.41 -10.74
N GLY A 31 7.03 16.29 -10.54
CA GLY A 31 7.45 15.19 -9.70
C GLY A 31 7.06 15.33 -8.22
N TYR A 32 7.04 14.20 -7.53
CA TYR A 32 6.63 14.10 -6.12
C TYR A 32 7.60 13.26 -5.29
N LEU A 33 7.60 13.48 -3.99
CA LEU A 33 8.47 12.80 -3.05
C LEU A 33 7.71 11.65 -2.38
N ILE A 34 8.28 10.44 -2.44
CA ILE A 34 7.82 9.31 -1.64
C ILE A 34 8.77 9.07 -0.49
N GLU A 35 8.22 8.67 0.64
CA GLU A 35 8.91 8.17 1.81
C GLU A 35 8.16 6.94 2.31
N CYS A 36 8.87 5.81 2.50
CA CYS A 36 8.27 4.55 2.88
C CYS A 36 8.77 4.11 4.26
N ASN A 37 7.88 3.47 5.01
CA ASN A 37 8.20 2.86 6.30
C ASN A 37 8.93 1.52 6.13
N GLN A 38 9.28 0.86 7.26
CA GLN A 38 10.00 -0.41 7.25
C GLN A 38 9.15 -1.60 6.75
N LEU A 39 7.83 -1.48 6.68
CA LEU A 39 6.97 -2.49 6.07
C LEU A 39 6.91 -2.38 4.54
N GLY A 40 7.37 -1.26 3.96
CA GLY A 40 7.33 -1.02 2.52
C GLY A 40 6.00 -0.41 2.05
N PHE A 41 5.38 0.41 2.88
CA PHE A 41 4.25 1.27 2.52
C PHE A 41 4.63 2.74 2.64
N ARG A 42 4.01 3.59 1.83
CA ARG A 42 4.29 5.02 1.85
C ARG A 42 3.81 5.62 3.17
N SER A 43 4.76 5.91 4.04
CA SER A 43 4.54 6.53 5.35
C SER A 43 5.87 7.04 5.90
N SER A 44 5.86 8.17 6.60
CA SER A 44 7.00 8.69 7.36
C SER A 44 7.12 8.07 8.75
N ILE A 45 6.13 7.26 9.15
CA ILE A 45 6.13 6.56 10.44
C ILE A 45 5.97 5.06 10.23
N ASP A 46 6.53 4.28 11.14
CA ASP A 46 6.30 2.83 11.18
C ASP A 46 4.94 2.51 11.80
N PHE A 47 4.28 1.50 11.24
CA PHE A 47 2.98 1.04 11.72
C PHE A 47 3.17 0.10 12.91
N LYS A 48 2.38 0.29 13.96
CA LYS A 48 2.41 -0.50 15.19
C LYS A 48 1.18 -1.41 15.25
N GLU A 49 1.36 -2.62 15.77
CA GLU A 49 0.23 -3.54 15.97
C GLU A 49 -0.79 -2.96 16.96
N ARG A 50 -0.33 -2.55 18.15
CA ARG A 50 -1.20 -1.94 19.14
C ARG A 50 -1.36 -0.46 18.90
N LYS A 51 -2.59 0.03 18.97
CA LYS A 51 -2.88 1.46 18.88
C LYS A 51 -2.51 2.19 20.16
N SER A 52 -2.28 3.48 20.07
CA SER A 52 -2.04 4.33 21.24
C SER A 52 -3.31 4.43 22.09
N ASN A 53 -3.14 4.49 23.40
CA ASN A 53 -4.27 4.58 24.34
C ASN A 53 -5.18 5.77 24.02
N GLY A 54 -6.47 5.49 23.92
CA GLY A 54 -7.49 6.49 23.62
C GLY A 54 -7.54 6.96 22.16
N CYS A 55 -6.71 6.38 21.28
CA CYS A 55 -6.75 6.69 19.85
C CYS A 55 -7.77 5.83 19.08
N TYR A 56 -8.40 6.43 18.10
CA TYR A 56 -9.16 5.74 17.05
C TYR A 56 -8.21 5.41 15.90
N ARG A 57 -8.20 4.17 15.41
CA ARG A 57 -7.31 3.78 14.32
C ARG A 57 -8.07 3.42 13.07
N ILE A 58 -7.66 4.03 11.95
CA ILE A 58 -8.17 3.79 10.60
C ILE A 58 -7.08 3.12 9.77
N LEU A 59 -7.40 1.98 9.17
CA LEU A 59 -6.55 1.31 8.19
C LEU A 59 -7.15 1.51 6.79
N LEU A 60 -6.32 2.01 5.86
CA LEU A 60 -6.73 2.29 4.48
C LEU A 60 -6.03 1.32 3.54
N PHE A 61 -6.80 0.62 2.72
CA PHE A 61 -6.30 -0.25 1.66
C PHE A 61 -6.78 0.25 0.30
N GLY A 62 -6.01 0.03 -0.73
CA GLY A 62 -6.36 0.45 -2.08
C GLY A 62 -5.15 0.40 -3.01
N ASP A 63 -5.33 0.88 -4.21
CA ASP A 63 -4.31 0.91 -5.26
C ASP A 63 -3.50 2.23 -5.28
N SER A 64 -3.08 2.65 -6.47
CA SER A 64 -2.32 3.90 -6.68
C SER A 64 -3.03 5.16 -6.21
N PHE A 65 -4.36 5.19 -6.26
CA PHE A 65 -5.13 6.32 -5.72
C PHE A 65 -5.00 6.41 -4.20
N THR A 66 -5.02 5.28 -3.50
CA THR A 66 -4.81 5.22 -2.06
C THR A 66 -3.34 5.42 -1.69
N ALA A 67 -2.42 4.81 -2.45
CA ALA A 67 -0.99 5.06 -2.31
C ALA A 67 -0.63 6.54 -2.55
N GLY A 68 -1.44 7.26 -3.34
CA GLY A 68 -1.28 8.68 -3.65
C GLY A 68 -0.23 8.93 -4.73
N ASP A 69 -0.28 8.15 -5.82
CA ASP A 69 0.59 8.41 -6.96
C ASP A 69 0.30 9.81 -7.54
N GLY A 70 1.36 10.51 -7.92
CA GLY A 70 1.29 11.89 -8.40
C GLY A 70 1.45 12.96 -7.32
N VAL A 71 1.36 12.63 -6.02
CA VAL A 71 1.52 13.59 -4.91
C VAL A 71 2.51 13.10 -3.85
N SER A 72 3.20 14.03 -3.19
CA SER A 72 4.07 13.70 -2.05
C SER A 72 3.24 13.25 -0.84
N ASN A 73 3.87 12.48 0.08
CA ASN A 73 3.16 11.87 1.20
C ASN A 73 2.22 12.84 1.93
N GLN A 74 2.70 14.01 2.32
CA GLN A 74 1.90 14.98 3.09
C GLN A 74 0.66 15.52 2.37
N TYR A 75 0.55 15.32 1.06
CA TYR A 75 -0.58 15.79 0.24
C TYR A 75 -1.56 14.68 -0.14
N ARG A 76 -1.31 13.44 0.30
CA ARG A 76 -2.26 12.35 0.11
C ARG A 76 -3.48 12.56 1.00
N TYR A 77 -4.63 12.07 0.55
CA TYR A 77 -5.86 12.20 1.34
C TYR A 77 -5.72 11.56 2.74
N SER A 78 -4.98 10.47 2.87
CA SER A 78 -4.73 9.80 4.15
C SER A 78 -3.96 10.66 5.15
N ASP A 79 -2.91 11.34 4.67
CA ASP A 79 -2.07 12.18 5.51
C ASP A 79 -2.79 13.50 5.86
N LEU A 80 -3.57 14.02 4.93
CA LEU A 80 -4.46 15.16 5.19
C LEU A 80 -5.56 14.82 6.21
N LEU A 81 -6.13 13.60 6.10
CA LEU A 81 -7.09 13.09 7.07
C LEU A 81 -6.46 12.97 8.46
N ALA A 82 -5.30 12.33 8.54
CA ALA A 82 -4.55 12.20 9.80
C ALA A 82 -4.25 13.56 10.43
N SER A 83 -3.82 14.53 9.63
CA SER A 83 -3.55 15.89 10.09
C SER A 83 -4.80 16.59 10.63
N ARG A 84 -5.96 16.39 10.00
CA ARG A 84 -7.23 16.99 10.43
C ARG A 84 -7.80 16.34 11.69
N LEU A 85 -7.66 15.03 11.84
CA LEU A 85 -8.15 14.29 13.02
C LEU A 85 -7.20 14.45 14.22
N GLY A 86 -5.96 14.84 13.98
CA GLY A 86 -4.98 15.12 15.01
C GLY A 86 -4.57 13.89 15.82
N ARG A 87 -4.13 14.11 17.06
CA ARG A 87 -3.53 13.05 17.90
C ARG A 87 -4.51 12.00 18.42
N SER A 88 -5.80 12.24 18.30
CA SER A 88 -6.84 11.28 18.71
C SER A 88 -7.09 10.17 17.69
N CYS A 89 -6.45 10.24 16.52
CA CYS A 89 -6.64 9.27 15.45
C CYS A 89 -5.32 8.89 14.79
N GLU A 90 -5.11 7.60 14.60
CA GLU A 90 -4.01 7.04 13.81
C GLU A 90 -4.55 6.60 12.46
N VAL A 91 -3.94 7.06 11.38
CA VAL A 91 -4.33 6.69 10.01
C VAL A 91 -3.16 5.98 9.34
N TYR A 92 -3.32 4.70 9.07
CA TYR A 92 -2.31 3.87 8.40
C TYR A 92 -2.74 3.56 6.98
N ASN A 93 -1.90 3.92 6.02
CA ASN A 93 -2.18 3.78 4.60
C ASN A 93 -1.38 2.61 4.00
N PHE A 94 -2.06 1.51 3.70
CA PHE A 94 -1.55 0.32 3.04
C PHE A 94 -1.79 0.34 1.52
N GLY A 95 -2.06 1.49 0.94
CA GLY A 95 -2.23 1.64 -0.51
C GLY A 95 -0.96 1.22 -1.26
N LEU A 96 -1.15 0.46 -2.34
CA LEU A 96 -0.06 -0.09 -3.12
C LEU A 96 -0.32 0.09 -4.62
N SER A 97 0.56 0.85 -5.28
CA SER A 97 0.42 1.17 -6.71
C SER A 97 0.32 -0.09 -7.56
N GLY A 98 -0.67 -0.12 -8.45
CA GLY A 98 -0.88 -1.25 -9.36
C GLY A 98 -1.55 -2.48 -8.74
N SER A 99 -1.92 -2.45 -7.45
CA SER A 99 -2.56 -3.60 -6.80
C SER A 99 -3.97 -3.87 -7.30
N GLY A 100 -4.34 -5.15 -7.32
CA GLY A 100 -5.72 -5.61 -7.42
C GLY A 100 -6.35 -5.79 -6.03
N THR A 101 -7.65 -6.07 -5.97
CA THR A 101 -8.35 -6.29 -4.70
C THR A 101 -7.85 -7.52 -3.95
N ASP A 102 -7.39 -8.56 -4.65
CA ASP A 102 -6.73 -9.74 -4.08
C ASP A 102 -5.45 -9.36 -3.35
N GLN A 103 -4.59 -8.52 -3.95
CA GLN A 103 -3.36 -8.06 -3.31
C GLN A 103 -3.63 -7.15 -2.11
N GLN A 104 -4.69 -6.35 -2.16
CA GLN A 104 -5.13 -5.53 -1.03
C GLN A 104 -5.56 -6.41 0.15
N PHE A 105 -6.28 -7.49 -0.12
CA PHE A 105 -6.65 -8.48 0.89
C PHE A 105 -5.42 -9.23 1.44
N LEU A 106 -4.51 -9.69 0.58
CA LEU A 106 -3.25 -10.32 1.01
C LEU A 106 -2.38 -9.38 1.84
N SER A 107 -2.35 -8.10 1.50
CA SER A 107 -1.65 -7.08 2.30
C SER A 107 -2.28 -6.92 3.68
N TYR A 108 -3.61 -6.92 3.77
CA TYR A 108 -4.31 -6.93 5.04
C TYR A 108 -3.92 -8.17 5.88
N GLN A 109 -4.02 -9.36 5.31
CA GLN A 109 -3.68 -10.61 6.02
C GLN A 109 -2.24 -10.61 6.54
N LYS A 110 -1.29 -10.17 5.71
CA LYS A 110 0.15 -10.22 6.04
C LYS A 110 0.57 -9.17 7.06
N PHE A 111 0.05 -7.95 6.94
CA PHE A 111 0.61 -6.80 7.65
C PHE A 111 -0.33 -6.18 8.69
N ALA A 112 -1.62 -6.44 8.60
CA ALA A 112 -2.60 -5.69 9.38
C ALA A 112 -3.63 -6.55 10.13
N ALA A 113 -3.72 -7.86 9.86
CA ALA A 113 -4.72 -8.73 10.49
C ALA A 113 -4.63 -8.77 12.03
N ASN A 114 -3.43 -8.56 12.58
CA ASN A 114 -3.20 -8.53 14.03
C ASN A 114 -3.15 -7.09 14.60
N MET A 115 -3.41 -6.09 13.78
CA MET A 115 -3.41 -4.70 14.25
C MET A 115 -4.75 -4.36 14.91
N ASP A 116 -4.66 -3.70 16.07
CA ASP A 116 -5.85 -3.07 16.64
C ASP A 116 -6.36 -1.99 15.67
N ALA A 117 -7.59 -2.13 15.19
CA ALA A 117 -8.22 -1.18 14.28
C ALA A 117 -9.68 -0.97 14.64
N ASP A 118 -10.15 0.27 14.50
CA ASP A 118 -11.55 0.63 14.72
C ASP A 118 -12.31 0.77 13.40
N LEU A 119 -11.60 1.08 12.31
CA LEU A 119 -12.17 1.21 10.98
C LEU A 119 -11.20 0.70 9.91
N LEU A 120 -11.72 -0.11 9.00
CA LEU A 120 -11.03 -0.51 7.79
C LEU A 120 -11.76 0.09 6.59
N VAL A 121 -11.01 0.79 5.74
CA VAL A 121 -11.53 1.41 4.52
C VAL A 121 -10.83 0.79 3.32
N LEU A 122 -11.58 0.26 2.40
CA LEU A 122 -11.11 -0.28 1.14
C LEU A 122 -11.49 0.66 -0.01
N GLY A 123 -10.48 1.29 -0.61
CA GLY A 123 -10.62 2.11 -1.81
C GLY A 123 -10.61 1.22 -3.06
N ILE A 124 -11.76 1.00 -3.66
CA ILE A 124 -11.90 0.15 -4.85
C ILE A 124 -12.03 1.03 -6.10
N TYR A 125 -11.14 0.78 -7.04
CA TYR A 125 -11.26 1.26 -8.42
C TYR A 125 -11.70 0.11 -9.32
N VAL A 126 -12.58 0.35 -10.27
CA VAL A 126 -13.17 -0.71 -11.12
C VAL A 126 -12.13 -1.60 -11.80
N GLU A 127 -11.00 -1.04 -12.21
CA GLU A 127 -9.91 -1.79 -12.84
C GLU A 127 -9.16 -2.72 -11.85
N ASN A 128 -9.34 -2.56 -10.54
CA ASN A 128 -8.69 -3.44 -9.56
C ASN A 128 -9.14 -4.90 -9.74
N ILE A 129 -10.40 -5.12 -10.11
CA ILE A 129 -10.94 -6.47 -10.37
C ILE A 129 -10.22 -7.14 -11.54
N ARG A 130 -9.93 -6.38 -12.61
CA ARG A 130 -9.16 -6.89 -13.76
C ARG A 130 -7.73 -7.25 -13.39
N ARG A 131 -7.15 -6.55 -12.42
CA ARG A 131 -5.79 -6.81 -11.95
C ARG A 131 -5.66 -8.11 -11.16
N ASN A 132 -6.76 -8.66 -10.63
CA ASN A 132 -6.74 -9.92 -9.90
C ASN A 132 -6.30 -11.12 -10.76
N VAL A 133 -6.44 -11.02 -12.08
CA VAL A 133 -5.99 -12.02 -13.04
C VAL A 133 -4.67 -11.64 -13.74
N ALA A 134 -3.96 -10.64 -13.26
CA ALA A 134 -2.70 -10.23 -13.85
C ALA A 134 -1.61 -11.31 -13.69
N HIS A 135 -0.85 -11.53 -14.78
CA HIS A 135 0.23 -12.52 -14.80
C HIS A 135 1.37 -12.19 -13.80
N TYR A 136 2.13 -13.23 -13.45
CA TYR A 136 3.39 -13.19 -12.67
C TYR A 136 3.32 -12.57 -11.26
N ARG A 137 2.18 -12.59 -10.62
CA ARG A 137 2.00 -12.23 -9.21
C ARG A 137 1.15 -13.28 -8.50
N PRO A 138 1.23 -13.37 -7.17
CA PRO A 138 0.30 -14.20 -6.41
C PRO A 138 -1.14 -13.69 -6.60
N PHE A 139 -2.08 -14.62 -6.59
CA PHE A 139 -3.52 -14.34 -6.65
C PHE A 139 -4.27 -15.37 -5.81
N LEU A 140 -5.47 -15.04 -5.36
CA LEU A 140 -6.36 -15.99 -4.71
C LEU A 140 -7.22 -16.67 -5.79
N ASP A 141 -7.26 -18.01 -5.77
CA ASP A 141 -8.18 -18.77 -6.62
C ASP A 141 -9.60 -18.77 -6.04
N ALA A 142 -10.52 -19.44 -6.72
CA ALA A 142 -11.93 -19.55 -6.31
C ALA A 142 -12.12 -20.23 -4.93
N ASP A 143 -11.17 -21.05 -4.51
CA ASP A 143 -11.18 -21.75 -3.22
C ASP A 143 -10.45 -20.95 -2.12
N GLY A 144 -9.99 -19.75 -2.42
CA GLY A 144 -9.23 -18.89 -1.51
C GLY A 144 -7.79 -19.35 -1.29
N ILE A 145 -7.26 -20.21 -2.15
CA ILE A 145 -5.88 -20.70 -2.09
C ILE A 145 -4.98 -19.76 -2.88
N ILE A 146 -3.83 -19.38 -2.29
CA ILE A 146 -2.83 -18.57 -2.99
C ILE A 146 -2.17 -19.39 -4.09
N ARG A 147 -2.26 -18.91 -5.31
CA ARG A 147 -1.58 -19.45 -6.49
C ARG A 147 -0.56 -18.44 -6.99
N TYR A 148 0.44 -18.94 -7.70
CA TYR A 148 1.52 -18.13 -8.25
C TYR A 148 1.62 -18.34 -9.75
N TYR A 149 1.63 -17.24 -10.50
CA TYR A 149 2.11 -17.29 -11.87
C TYR A 149 3.65 -17.31 -11.87
N PRO A 150 4.27 -18.04 -12.78
CA PRO A 150 5.73 -18.05 -12.89
C PRO A 150 6.23 -16.63 -13.18
N LYS A 151 7.33 -16.27 -12.50
CA LYS A 151 8.02 -15.02 -12.75
C LYS A 151 8.46 -14.98 -14.21
N PRO A 152 8.17 -13.90 -14.98
CA PRO A 152 8.64 -13.80 -16.33
C PRO A 152 10.17 -13.76 -16.38
N TRP A 153 10.77 -14.37 -17.38
CA TRP A 153 12.22 -14.47 -17.56
C TRP A 153 12.94 -13.12 -17.65
N TYR A 154 12.23 -12.06 -17.93
CA TYR A 154 12.75 -10.67 -18.04
C TYR A 154 12.53 -9.82 -16.76
N ALA A 155 12.06 -10.37 -15.68
CA ALA A 155 11.75 -9.65 -14.43
C ALA A 155 12.84 -9.80 -13.37
#